data_9e084a23068b3b079952e135445d0e25
#
_entry.id   9e084a23068b3b079952e135445d0e25
#
_cell.length_a   1.000
_cell.length_b   1.000
_cell.length_c   1.000
_cell.angle_alpha   90.00
_cell.angle_beta   90.00
_cell.angle_gamma   90.00
#
_symmetry.space_group_name_H-M   'P 1'
#
loop_
_entity.id
_entity.type
_entity.pdbx_description
1 polymer ?
#
loop_
_entity_poly.entity_id
_entity_poly.type
_entity_poly.pdbx_seq_one_letter_code
_entity_poly.pdbx_strand_id
1 'polypeptide(L)'
;FFSSRRRHTRYIGDWSSDVCSSDLNLPEIAITIVAASHRDYDIAISNLLGGIAIQTLVLVLIDIFGVGRSAPLTQKGHSKVLIIEGVALIFILSIVIMGAQFPNTLIYFRTTPFEWLIVLTWLFTLFLITKMIDKNQKQKPEERVHHLRMPKSIFKGSINSAYIVLTIGALITLFAGWSLELSGEILANRYHISGVIFGGTLLALCTALPEISTGIASAKIRDYNMAVSDIFGGNAFLPVLFMMASLIGGDAILPNLKSTDIYLTTLGILLTGIYMVGMVLHSKKQFYRMGIDSFIVLIVYIIGIWGLFTLI
;
A
#
# COMPACT_ATOMS: atom_id res chain seq x y z
N PHE A 1 -30.75 -33.62 18.51
CA PHE A 1 -29.38 -34.06 18.15
C PHE A 1 -29.07 -33.57 16.74
N PHE A 2 -28.34 -32.52 16.59
CA PHE A 2 -27.56 -32.04 15.44
C PHE A 2 -27.39 -30.51 15.58
N SER A 3 -26.50 -30.06 16.45
CA SER A 3 -26.14 -28.65 16.49
C SER A 3 -24.76 -28.46 17.16
N SER A 4 -23.70 -28.94 16.51
CA SER A 4 -22.37 -28.68 17.08
C SER A 4 -21.21 -28.59 16.07
N ARG A 5 -21.45 -28.47 14.75
CA ARG A 5 -20.36 -28.43 13.76
C ARG A 5 -20.24 -27.15 12.94
N ARG A 6 -20.96 -26.05 13.29
CA ARG A 6 -20.93 -24.81 12.49
C ARG A 6 -20.10 -23.66 13.10
N ARG A 7 -19.35 -23.88 14.14
CA ARG A 7 -18.59 -22.76 14.79
C ARG A 7 -17.14 -22.59 14.36
N HIS A 8 -16.53 -23.53 13.66
CA HIS A 8 -15.10 -23.45 13.32
C HIS A 8 -14.76 -22.94 11.90
N THR A 9 -15.73 -22.82 11.01
CA THR A 9 -15.49 -22.30 9.66
C THR A 9 -15.65 -20.78 9.52
N ARG A 10 -15.96 -20.07 10.60
CA ARG A 10 -16.27 -18.64 10.60
C ARG A 10 -15.05 -17.72 10.73
N TYR A 11 -13.92 -18.25 11.19
CA TYR A 11 -12.70 -17.46 11.45
C TYR A 11 -11.72 -17.35 10.29
N ILE A 12 -11.82 -18.19 9.27
CA ILE A 12 -10.83 -18.24 8.18
C ILE A 12 -11.10 -17.16 7.12
N GLY A 13 -12.33 -16.63 7.01
CA GLY A 13 -12.69 -15.64 5.98
C GLY A 13 -12.24 -14.21 6.27
N ASP A 14 -12.06 -13.85 7.55
CA ASP A 14 -11.75 -12.46 7.95
C ASP A 14 -10.23 -12.20 8.02
N TRP A 15 -9.43 -13.23 8.21
CA TRP A 15 -7.96 -13.15 8.17
C TRP A 15 -7.39 -13.11 6.76
N SER A 16 -8.16 -13.52 5.76
CA SER A 16 -7.68 -13.63 4.38
C SER A 16 -7.48 -12.27 3.69
N SER A 17 -8.20 -11.23 4.06
CA SER A 17 -8.00 -9.88 3.52
C SER A 17 -6.78 -9.19 4.14
N ASP A 18 -6.58 -9.33 5.46
CA ASP A 18 -5.47 -8.70 6.17
C ASP A 18 -4.14 -9.40 5.87
N VAL A 19 -4.16 -10.73 5.67
CA VAL A 19 -2.98 -11.51 5.26
C VAL A 19 -2.64 -11.25 3.80
N CYS A 20 -3.63 -11.03 2.93
CA CYS A 20 -3.40 -10.77 1.52
C CYS A 20 -2.67 -9.42 1.29
N SER A 21 -3.03 -8.38 2.05
CA SER A 21 -2.36 -7.07 1.92
C SER A 21 -0.91 -7.07 2.43
N SER A 22 -0.59 -7.89 3.44
CA SER A 22 0.80 -8.01 3.93
C SER A 22 1.70 -8.79 2.97
N ASP A 23 1.15 -9.76 2.22
CA ASP A 23 1.91 -10.55 1.26
C ASP A 23 2.30 -9.74 0.01
N LEU A 24 1.55 -8.70 -0.32
CA LEU A 24 1.80 -7.83 -1.47
C LEU A 24 2.97 -6.86 -1.24
N ASN A 25 3.23 -6.46 0.01
CA ASN A 25 4.36 -5.58 0.36
C ASN A 25 5.69 -6.34 0.58
N LEU A 26 5.77 -7.62 0.26
CA LEU A 26 7.02 -8.40 0.40
C LEU A 26 8.18 -7.87 -0.44
N PRO A 27 8.00 -7.38 -1.69
CA PRO A 27 9.08 -6.76 -2.44
C PRO A 27 9.65 -5.54 -1.72
N GLU A 28 8.81 -4.65 -1.18
CA GLU A 28 9.20 -3.45 -0.46
C GLU A 28 9.95 -3.78 0.83
N ILE A 29 9.49 -4.82 1.55
CA ILE A 29 10.19 -5.35 2.73
C ILE A 29 11.58 -5.84 2.34
N ALA A 30 11.69 -6.64 1.26
CA ALA A 30 12.96 -7.18 0.80
C ALA A 30 13.94 -6.06 0.40
N ILE A 31 13.49 -5.11 -0.42
CA ILE A 31 14.28 -3.96 -0.86
C ILE A 31 14.73 -3.15 0.36
N THR A 32 13.82 -2.86 1.29
CA THR A 32 14.14 -2.10 2.49
C THR A 32 15.19 -2.79 3.34
N ILE A 33 15.10 -4.11 3.54
CA ILE A 33 16.10 -4.89 4.30
C ILE A 33 17.46 -4.83 3.62
N VAL A 34 17.52 -5.03 2.30
CA VAL A 34 18.79 -5.09 1.57
C VAL A 34 19.43 -3.72 1.51
N ALA A 35 18.70 -2.69 1.11
CA ALA A 35 19.20 -1.32 1.04
C ALA A 35 19.65 -0.80 2.43
N ALA A 36 18.87 -1.07 3.49
CA ALA A 36 19.29 -0.71 4.85
C ALA A 36 20.53 -1.46 5.31
N SER A 37 20.71 -2.73 4.93
CA SER A 37 21.90 -3.52 5.25
C SER A 37 23.17 -2.96 4.58
N HIS A 38 23.03 -2.39 3.39
CA HIS A 38 24.11 -1.72 2.65
C HIS A 38 24.23 -0.22 3.02
N ARG A 39 23.35 0.30 3.88
CA ARG A 39 23.23 1.72 4.24
C ARG A 39 22.87 2.61 3.05
N ASP A 40 22.23 2.07 2.03
CA ASP A 40 21.69 2.82 0.90
C ASP A 40 20.26 3.29 1.24
N TYR A 41 20.19 4.25 2.16
CA TYR A 41 18.91 4.78 2.63
C TYR A 41 18.16 5.55 1.52
N ASP A 42 18.87 6.14 0.57
CA ASP A 42 18.25 6.90 -0.52
C ASP A 42 17.33 6.01 -1.37
N ILE A 43 17.77 4.80 -1.71
CA ILE A 43 16.96 3.84 -2.46
C ILE A 43 15.80 3.33 -1.59
N ALA A 44 16.09 2.94 -0.33
CA ALA A 44 15.05 2.43 0.56
C ALA A 44 13.91 3.45 0.76
N ILE A 45 14.26 4.68 1.15
CA ILE A 45 13.30 5.74 1.44
C ILE A 45 12.50 6.11 0.19
N SER A 46 13.19 6.37 -0.92
CA SER A 46 12.55 6.80 -2.15
C SER A 46 11.65 5.72 -2.77
N ASN A 47 12.03 4.43 -2.65
CA ASN A 47 11.18 3.32 -3.07
C ASN A 47 9.89 3.26 -2.24
N LEU A 48 9.97 3.42 -0.92
CA LEU A 48 8.79 3.40 -0.06
C LEU A 48 7.86 4.60 -0.33
N LEU A 49 8.40 5.81 -0.39
CA LEU A 49 7.62 7.03 -0.60
C LEU A 49 7.11 7.17 -2.04
N GLY A 50 7.95 6.82 -3.01
CA GLY A 50 7.56 6.74 -4.42
C GLY A 50 6.55 5.63 -4.66
N GLY A 51 6.69 4.49 -3.95
CA GLY A 51 5.74 3.39 -3.92
C GLY A 51 4.34 3.86 -3.56
N ILE A 52 4.19 4.65 -2.49
CA ILE A 52 2.90 5.22 -2.08
C ILE A 52 2.26 6.05 -3.21
N ALA A 53 3.04 6.88 -3.87
CA ALA A 53 2.54 7.70 -4.98
C ALA A 53 2.13 6.84 -6.19
N ILE A 54 2.95 5.86 -6.57
CA ILE A 54 2.68 4.95 -7.69
C ILE A 54 1.52 4.01 -7.37
N GLN A 55 1.46 3.42 -6.19
CA GLN A 55 0.36 2.55 -5.79
C GLN A 55 -0.96 3.34 -5.76
N THR A 56 -0.96 4.61 -5.37
CA THR A 56 -2.14 5.46 -5.53
C THR A 56 -2.51 5.66 -7.01
N LEU A 57 -1.53 5.76 -7.91
CA LEU A 57 -1.78 5.79 -9.36
C LEU A 57 -2.33 4.45 -9.89
N VAL A 58 -2.02 3.33 -9.24
CA VAL A 58 -2.61 2.01 -9.60
C VAL A 58 -4.13 2.03 -9.52
N LEU A 59 -4.73 2.80 -8.59
CA LEU A 59 -6.19 2.99 -8.54
C LEU A 59 -6.76 3.56 -9.84
N VAL A 60 -6.00 4.43 -10.55
CA VAL A 60 -6.39 4.93 -11.88
C VAL A 60 -6.41 3.79 -12.89
N LEU A 61 -5.40 2.91 -12.87
CA LEU A 61 -5.34 1.75 -13.76
C LEU A 61 -6.47 0.75 -13.46
N ILE A 62 -6.80 0.55 -12.20
CA ILE A 62 -7.94 -0.29 -11.78
C ILE A 62 -9.24 0.33 -12.29
N ASP A 63 -9.40 1.64 -12.20
CA ASP A 63 -10.59 2.35 -12.68
C ASP A 63 -10.78 2.18 -14.21
N ILE A 64 -9.70 2.33 -14.99
CA ILE A 64 -9.71 2.19 -16.46
C ILE A 64 -9.98 0.75 -16.90
N PHE A 65 -9.24 -0.22 -16.33
CA PHE A 65 -9.16 -1.58 -16.83
C PHE A 65 -9.99 -2.58 -16.04
N GLY A 66 -10.29 -2.30 -14.76
CA GLY A 66 -10.99 -3.21 -13.86
C GLY A 66 -12.48 -2.91 -13.72
N VAL A 67 -12.86 -1.64 -13.66
CA VAL A 67 -14.23 -1.23 -13.26
C VAL A 67 -15.21 -1.14 -14.42
N GLY A 68 -14.75 -0.71 -15.59
CA GLY A 68 -15.59 -0.56 -16.79
C GLY A 68 -16.33 0.79 -16.86
N ARG A 69 -17.30 0.90 -17.81
CA ARG A 69 -17.93 2.18 -18.20
C ARG A 69 -19.14 2.61 -17.34
N SER A 70 -19.58 1.81 -16.38
CA SER A 70 -20.87 2.06 -15.71
C SER A 70 -20.81 3.10 -14.59
N ALA A 71 -19.69 3.18 -13.89
CA ALA A 71 -19.45 4.14 -12.82
C ALA A 71 -17.97 4.10 -12.39
N PRO A 72 -17.40 5.18 -11.84
CA PRO A 72 -16.04 5.25 -11.34
C PRO A 72 -15.76 4.28 -10.18
N LEU A 73 -14.48 3.95 -9.97
CA LEU A 73 -14.03 3.12 -8.84
C LEU A 73 -14.47 3.71 -7.50
N THR A 74 -14.30 5.00 -7.28
CA THR A 74 -14.66 5.72 -6.05
C THR A 74 -16.15 5.71 -5.74
N GLN A 75 -17.00 5.56 -6.76
CA GLN A 75 -18.43 5.40 -6.55
C GLN A 75 -18.81 3.95 -6.17
N LYS A 76 -18.11 2.97 -6.73
CA LYS A 76 -18.38 1.55 -6.49
C LYS A 76 -17.70 1.04 -5.22
N GLY A 77 -16.47 1.47 -4.99
CA GLY A 77 -15.70 1.17 -3.79
C GLY A 77 -15.85 2.31 -2.78
N HIS A 78 -16.87 2.27 -1.93
CA HIS A 78 -17.09 3.25 -0.88
C HIS A 78 -17.51 2.54 0.40
N SER A 79 -16.60 2.40 1.32
CA SER A 79 -16.90 1.93 2.66
C SER A 79 -16.31 2.88 3.70
N LYS A 80 -16.87 2.87 4.91
CA LYS A 80 -16.30 3.63 6.03
C LYS A 80 -14.88 3.17 6.36
N VAL A 81 -14.55 1.91 6.09
CA VAL A 81 -13.22 1.34 6.29
C VAL A 81 -12.22 2.01 5.36
N LEU A 82 -12.53 2.13 4.06
CA LEU A 82 -11.65 2.81 3.10
C LEU A 82 -11.38 4.27 3.45
N ILE A 83 -12.39 4.96 3.99
CA ILE A 83 -12.22 6.35 4.45
C ILE A 83 -11.24 6.39 5.64
N ILE A 84 -11.34 5.46 6.59
CA ILE A 84 -10.42 5.39 7.72
C ILE A 84 -9.01 5.05 7.26
N GLU A 85 -8.84 4.10 6.34
CA GLU A 85 -7.54 3.73 5.77
C GLU A 85 -6.89 4.93 5.07
N GLY A 86 -7.61 5.64 4.21
CA GLY A 86 -7.10 6.83 3.52
C GLY A 86 -6.78 7.99 4.47
N VAL A 87 -7.61 8.24 5.50
CA VAL A 87 -7.32 9.26 6.54
C VAL A 87 -6.10 8.85 7.35
N ALA A 88 -6.00 7.59 7.75
CA ALA A 88 -4.86 7.07 8.51
C ALA A 88 -3.55 7.19 7.70
N LEU A 89 -3.59 6.87 6.40
CA LEU A 89 -2.45 7.05 5.51
C LEU A 89 -1.99 8.51 5.46
N ILE A 90 -2.91 9.47 5.27
CA ILE A 90 -2.59 10.90 5.27
C ILE A 90 -1.97 11.30 6.63
N PHE A 91 -2.50 10.78 7.74
CA PHE A 91 -2.01 11.06 9.08
C PHE A 91 -0.60 10.51 9.28
N ILE A 92 -0.34 9.27 8.88
CA ILE A 92 0.97 8.62 8.94
C ILE A 92 2.00 9.40 8.11
N LEU A 93 1.66 9.78 6.87
CA LEU A 93 2.55 10.57 6.01
C LEU A 93 2.83 11.96 6.61
N SER A 94 1.86 12.56 7.28
CA SER A 94 2.06 13.83 8.01
C SER A 94 3.04 13.65 9.17
N ILE A 95 2.99 12.52 9.89
CA ILE A 95 3.96 12.18 10.95
C ILE A 95 5.36 12.01 10.35
N VAL A 96 5.49 11.42 9.17
CA VAL A 96 6.79 11.31 8.45
C VAL A 96 7.39 12.69 8.21
N ILE A 97 6.61 13.64 7.66
CA ILE A 97 7.07 15.02 7.42
C ILE A 97 7.46 15.72 8.74
N MET A 98 6.67 15.53 9.80
CA MET A 98 7.00 16.09 11.12
C MET A 98 8.30 15.49 11.67
N GLY A 99 8.48 14.18 11.56
CA GLY A 99 9.68 13.48 12.00
C GLY A 99 10.94 13.93 11.27
N ALA A 100 10.84 14.27 9.99
CA ALA A 100 11.93 14.80 9.18
C ALA A 100 12.46 16.16 9.66
N GLN A 101 11.65 16.93 10.40
CA GLN A 101 12.04 18.26 10.89
C GLN A 101 12.66 18.19 12.30
N PHE A 102 12.72 17.02 12.91
CA PHE A 102 13.21 16.88 14.28
C PHE A 102 14.74 16.71 14.34
N PRO A 103 15.39 17.29 15.35
CA PRO A 103 16.84 17.22 15.47
C PRO A 103 17.31 15.80 15.84
N ASN A 104 18.49 15.42 15.34
CA ASN A 104 19.14 14.12 15.59
C ASN A 104 19.42 13.82 17.08
N THR A 105 19.20 14.78 17.97
CA THR A 105 19.43 14.62 19.43
C THR A 105 18.40 13.75 20.13
N LEU A 106 17.27 13.46 19.49
CA LEU A 106 16.17 12.64 20.05
C LEU A 106 16.18 11.20 19.52
N ILE A 107 17.35 10.67 19.19
CA ILE A 107 17.49 9.27 18.75
C ILE A 107 17.54 8.38 19.99
N TYR A 108 16.61 7.41 20.06
CA TYR A 108 16.56 6.40 21.11
C TYR A 108 16.54 5.02 20.50
N PHE A 109 17.48 4.13 20.92
CA PHE A 109 17.65 2.80 20.30
C PHE A 109 17.72 2.81 18.76
N ARG A 110 18.47 3.76 18.16
CA ARG A 110 18.62 3.94 16.69
C ARG A 110 17.33 4.37 15.99
N THR A 111 16.28 4.68 16.71
CA THR A 111 14.98 5.10 16.18
C THR A 111 14.57 6.45 16.75
N THR A 112 13.64 7.13 16.08
CA THR A 112 13.05 8.37 16.57
C THR A 112 11.69 8.12 17.24
N PRO A 113 11.21 9.01 18.12
CA PRO A 113 9.86 8.92 18.66
C PRO A 113 8.77 8.92 17.58
N PHE A 114 9.05 9.55 16.42
CA PHE A 114 8.11 9.59 15.30
C PHE A 114 7.97 8.25 14.58
N GLU A 115 9.02 7.45 14.47
CA GLU A 115 8.94 6.09 13.94
C GLU A 115 8.05 5.22 14.82
N TRP A 116 8.15 5.34 16.15
CA TRP A 116 7.23 4.68 17.08
C TRP A 116 5.81 5.20 16.93
N LEU A 117 5.62 6.50 16.73
CA LEU A 117 4.30 7.08 16.52
C LEU A 117 3.66 6.57 15.22
N ILE A 118 4.42 6.39 14.15
CA ILE A 118 3.97 5.79 12.89
C ILE A 118 3.46 4.37 13.15
N VAL A 119 4.27 3.52 13.81
CA VAL A 119 3.89 2.14 14.13
C VAL A 119 2.63 2.10 15.00
N LEU A 120 2.57 2.91 16.04
CA LEU A 120 1.42 2.97 16.94
C LEU A 120 0.15 3.46 16.21
N THR A 121 0.27 4.45 15.33
CA THR A 121 -0.86 4.94 14.52
C THR A 121 -1.36 3.86 13.58
N TRP A 122 -0.47 3.13 12.93
CA TRP A 122 -0.83 2.00 12.06
C TRP A 122 -1.52 0.88 12.84
N LEU A 123 -0.97 0.44 13.99
CA LEU A 123 -1.60 -0.57 14.84
C LEU A 123 -2.97 -0.12 15.37
N PHE A 124 -3.09 1.15 15.75
CA PHE A 124 -4.36 1.72 16.18
C PHE A 124 -5.40 1.73 15.04
N THR A 125 -4.96 2.02 13.82
CA THR A 125 -5.82 1.96 12.63
C THR A 125 -6.32 0.54 12.39
N LEU A 126 -5.45 -0.47 12.46
CA LEU A 126 -5.85 -1.88 12.35
C LEU A 126 -6.86 -2.27 13.43
N PHE A 127 -6.64 -1.83 14.68
CA PHE A 127 -7.58 -2.07 15.78
C PHE A 127 -8.94 -1.42 15.52
N LEU A 128 -8.99 -0.19 14.99
CA LEU A 128 -10.25 0.47 14.66
C LEU A 128 -10.99 -0.26 13.53
N ILE A 129 -10.29 -0.68 12.48
CA ILE A 129 -10.86 -1.40 11.32
C ILE A 129 -11.46 -2.72 11.78
N THR A 130 -10.72 -3.54 12.54
CA THR A 130 -11.22 -4.82 13.09
C THR A 130 -12.46 -4.64 13.94
N LYS A 131 -12.47 -3.64 14.82
CA LYS A 131 -13.63 -3.34 15.66
C LYS A 131 -14.86 -2.90 14.84
N MET A 132 -14.66 -2.17 13.75
CA MET A 132 -15.75 -1.74 12.85
C MET A 132 -16.31 -2.90 12.05
N ILE A 133 -15.45 -3.79 11.55
CA ILE A 133 -15.86 -4.99 10.83
C ILE A 133 -16.72 -5.87 11.74
N ASP A 134 -16.27 -6.14 12.97
CA ASP A 134 -17.00 -6.91 13.98
C ASP A 134 -18.37 -6.32 14.29
N LYS A 135 -18.46 -4.98 14.43
CA LYS A 135 -19.73 -4.30 14.69
C LYS A 135 -20.72 -4.43 13.54
N ASN A 136 -20.24 -4.26 12.30
CA ASN A 136 -21.09 -4.40 11.11
C ASN A 136 -21.57 -5.83 10.91
N GLN A 137 -20.74 -6.83 11.26
CA GLN A 137 -21.10 -8.24 11.19
C GLN A 137 -22.23 -8.61 12.15
N LYS A 138 -22.23 -8.02 13.34
CA LYS A 138 -23.28 -8.26 14.35
C LYS A 138 -24.62 -7.63 13.97
N GLN A 139 -24.63 -6.57 13.16
CA GLN A 139 -25.83 -5.82 12.78
C GLN A 139 -26.54 -6.36 11.53
N LYS A 140 -25.86 -7.07 10.62
CA LYS A 140 -26.44 -7.59 9.36
C LYS A 140 -25.99 -9.03 9.06
N PRO A 141 -26.56 -10.04 9.73
CA PRO A 141 -26.14 -11.44 9.51
C PRO A 141 -26.56 -12.02 8.15
N GLU A 142 -27.62 -11.48 7.52
CA GLU A 142 -28.27 -12.14 6.37
C GLU A 142 -27.78 -11.68 4.98
N GLU A 143 -27.22 -10.49 4.83
CA GLU A 143 -26.77 -9.97 3.53
C GLU A 143 -25.50 -10.63 2.97
N ARG A 144 -24.74 -11.37 3.79
CA ARG A 144 -23.45 -11.98 3.39
C ARG A 144 -23.55 -13.24 2.52
N VAL A 145 -24.70 -13.89 2.46
CA VAL A 145 -24.82 -15.18 1.74
C VAL A 145 -24.81 -14.98 0.22
N HIS A 146 -25.07 -13.77 -0.28
CA HIS A 146 -25.19 -13.52 -1.72
C HIS A 146 -23.90 -13.01 -2.40
N HIS A 147 -22.92 -12.45 -1.64
CA HIS A 147 -21.71 -11.90 -2.25
C HIS A 147 -20.50 -12.86 -2.30
N LEU A 148 -20.54 -13.94 -1.53
CA LEU A 148 -19.48 -14.96 -1.54
C LEU A 148 -19.88 -16.17 -2.40
N ARG A 149 -20.36 -15.96 -3.64
CA ARG A 149 -20.06 -16.95 -4.67
C ARG A 149 -18.60 -16.78 -5.07
N MET A 150 -17.71 -17.24 -4.21
CA MET A 150 -16.35 -17.54 -4.63
C MET A 150 -16.44 -18.33 -5.93
N PRO A 151 -15.76 -17.95 -7.02
CA PRO A 151 -15.56 -18.86 -8.12
C PRO A 151 -15.06 -20.17 -7.50
N LYS A 152 -15.69 -21.31 -7.86
CA LYS A 152 -15.33 -22.65 -7.36
C LYS A 152 -13.81 -22.68 -7.37
N SER A 153 -13.20 -22.80 -6.19
CA SER A 153 -11.78 -22.61 -5.96
C SER A 153 -10.98 -23.25 -7.09
N ILE A 154 -10.16 -22.46 -7.76
CA ILE A 154 -9.15 -22.93 -8.72
C ILE A 154 -8.22 -23.93 -7.99
N PHE A 155 -8.15 -23.86 -6.68
CA PHE A 155 -7.44 -24.80 -5.80
C PHE A 155 -8.36 -25.94 -5.33
N LYS A 156 -8.31 -27.07 -6.00
CA LYS A 156 -8.79 -28.37 -5.50
C LYS A 156 -7.82 -29.01 -4.48
N GLY A 157 -6.98 -28.22 -3.80
CA GLY A 157 -5.93 -28.69 -2.91
C GLY A 157 -6.35 -28.66 -1.43
N SER A 158 -5.67 -29.48 -0.62
CA SER A 158 -5.71 -29.43 0.83
C SER A 158 -5.24 -28.06 1.36
N ILE A 159 -5.66 -27.66 2.56
CA ILE A 159 -5.17 -26.45 3.26
C ILE A 159 -3.64 -26.39 3.28
N ASN A 160 -2.97 -27.54 3.44
CA ASN A 160 -1.51 -27.63 3.40
C ASN A 160 -0.92 -27.23 2.04
N SER A 161 -1.58 -27.54 0.93
CA SER A 161 -1.11 -27.11 -0.40
C SER A 161 -1.25 -25.60 -0.61
N ALA A 162 -2.23 -24.94 0.00
CA ALA A 162 -2.35 -23.50 -0.02
C ALA A 162 -1.20 -22.81 0.73
N TYR A 163 -0.85 -23.30 1.92
CA TYR A 163 0.32 -22.80 2.67
C TYR A 163 1.64 -23.01 1.93
N ILE A 164 1.83 -24.15 1.27
CA ILE A 164 3.03 -24.40 0.47
C ILE A 164 3.13 -23.40 -0.68
N VAL A 165 2.06 -23.18 -1.42
CA VAL A 165 2.04 -22.22 -2.55
C VAL A 165 2.29 -20.80 -2.06
N LEU A 166 1.67 -20.40 -0.94
CA LEU A 166 1.90 -19.10 -0.32
C LEU A 166 3.37 -18.92 0.08
N THR A 167 3.94 -19.90 0.78
CA THR A 167 5.35 -19.86 1.21
C THR A 167 6.30 -19.79 0.03
N ILE A 168 6.08 -20.61 -1.01
CA ILE A 168 6.92 -20.58 -2.22
C ILE A 168 6.79 -19.24 -2.93
N GLY A 169 5.56 -18.72 -3.07
CA GLY A 169 5.30 -17.41 -3.64
C GLY A 169 6.02 -16.30 -2.88
N ALA A 170 5.90 -16.28 -1.56
CA ALA A 170 6.58 -15.31 -0.69
C ALA A 170 8.11 -15.38 -0.85
N LEU A 171 8.71 -16.58 -0.88
CA LEU A 171 10.15 -16.73 -1.08
C LEU A 171 10.59 -16.24 -2.47
N ILE A 172 9.83 -16.53 -3.52
CA ILE A 172 10.12 -16.03 -4.88
C ILE A 172 10.04 -14.49 -4.90
N THR A 173 9.03 -13.90 -4.27
CA THR A 173 8.84 -12.44 -4.21
C THR A 173 9.96 -11.76 -3.43
N LEU A 174 10.37 -12.31 -2.29
CA LEU A 174 11.51 -11.80 -1.52
C LEU A 174 12.82 -11.87 -2.32
N PHE A 175 13.07 -13.00 -3.02
CA PHE A 175 14.24 -13.14 -3.88
C PHE A 175 14.22 -12.17 -5.07
N ALA A 176 13.05 -11.97 -5.68
CA ALA A 176 12.86 -11.01 -6.76
C ALA A 176 13.12 -9.56 -6.28
N GLY A 177 12.60 -9.17 -5.11
CA GLY A 177 12.84 -7.86 -4.50
C GLY A 177 14.33 -7.63 -4.20
N TRP A 178 14.99 -8.61 -3.63
CA TRP A 178 16.44 -8.57 -3.40
C TRP A 178 17.23 -8.41 -4.72
N SER A 179 16.92 -9.20 -5.73
CA SER A 179 17.58 -9.13 -7.04
C SER A 179 17.31 -7.78 -7.74
N LEU A 180 16.11 -7.25 -7.58
CA LEU A 180 15.68 -5.98 -8.16
C LEU A 180 16.44 -4.81 -7.53
N GLU A 181 16.63 -4.82 -6.21
CA GLU A 181 17.42 -3.80 -5.50
C GLU A 181 18.88 -3.81 -5.98
N LEU A 182 19.57 -4.95 -5.93
CA LEU A 182 20.98 -5.07 -6.35
C LEU A 182 21.16 -4.68 -7.83
N SER A 183 20.29 -5.14 -8.71
CA SER A 183 20.33 -4.79 -10.13
C SER A 183 20.05 -3.31 -10.36
N GLY A 184 19.15 -2.75 -9.56
CA GLY A 184 18.74 -1.38 -9.60
C GLY A 184 19.86 -0.43 -9.21
N GLU A 185 20.56 -0.71 -8.13
CA GLU A 185 21.74 0.05 -7.70
C GLU A 185 22.82 0.08 -8.79
N ILE A 186 23.12 -1.06 -9.40
CA ILE A 186 24.09 -1.16 -10.50
C ILE A 186 23.63 -0.31 -11.70
N LEU A 187 22.34 -0.37 -12.07
CA LEU A 187 21.81 0.42 -13.18
C LEU A 187 21.84 1.92 -12.88
N ALA A 188 21.39 2.33 -11.71
CA ALA A 188 21.39 3.73 -11.27
C ALA A 188 22.81 4.31 -11.34
N ASN A 189 23.79 3.59 -10.80
CA ASN A 189 25.20 3.99 -10.83
C ASN A 189 25.74 4.05 -12.27
N ARG A 190 25.41 3.07 -13.13
CA ARG A 190 25.90 3.01 -14.52
C ARG A 190 25.37 4.14 -15.40
N TYR A 191 24.13 4.55 -15.19
CA TYR A 191 23.48 5.61 -15.96
C TYR A 191 23.51 6.97 -15.26
N HIS A 192 24.19 7.08 -14.12
CA HIS A 192 24.27 8.30 -13.31
C HIS A 192 22.88 8.84 -12.92
N ILE A 193 21.92 7.93 -12.67
CA ILE A 193 20.59 8.28 -12.18
C ILE A 193 20.67 8.36 -10.65
N SER A 194 20.12 9.42 -10.05
CA SER A 194 20.09 9.51 -8.59
C SER A 194 19.24 8.36 -8.00
N GLY A 195 19.67 7.82 -6.84
CA GLY A 195 18.93 6.76 -6.15
C GLY A 195 17.49 7.14 -5.85
N VAL A 196 17.22 8.43 -5.60
CA VAL A 196 15.87 8.97 -5.38
C VAL A 196 14.98 8.87 -6.62
N ILE A 197 15.47 9.24 -7.81
CA ILE A 197 14.70 9.08 -9.05
C ILE A 197 14.49 7.61 -9.32
N PHE A 198 15.55 6.81 -9.26
CA PHE A 198 15.46 5.38 -9.55
C PHE A 198 14.51 4.67 -8.60
N GLY A 199 14.69 4.83 -7.27
CA GLY A 199 13.87 4.22 -6.24
C GLY A 199 12.43 4.71 -6.29
N GLY A 200 12.23 6.04 -6.35
CA GLY A 200 10.90 6.67 -6.32
C GLY A 200 10.08 6.54 -7.59
N THR A 201 10.65 6.05 -8.71
CA THR A 201 9.93 5.88 -9.98
C THR A 201 10.03 4.47 -10.52
N LEU A 202 11.15 4.08 -11.09
CA LEU A 202 11.28 2.80 -11.80
C LEU A 202 11.16 1.60 -10.86
N LEU A 203 11.88 1.63 -9.74
CA LEU A 203 11.85 0.56 -8.75
C LEU A 203 10.46 0.44 -8.12
N ALA A 204 9.88 1.58 -7.70
CA ALA A 204 8.53 1.64 -7.15
C ALA A 204 7.46 1.16 -8.15
N LEU A 205 7.62 1.42 -9.45
CA LEU A 205 6.72 0.88 -10.47
C LEU A 205 6.82 -0.65 -10.58
N CYS A 206 8.05 -1.17 -10.53
CA CYS A 206 8.26 -2.62 -10.59
C CYS A 206 7.67 -3.34 -9.38
N THR A 207 7.79 -2.76 -8.19
CA THR A 207 7.22 -3.34 -6.97
C THR A 207 5.70 -3.23 -6.92
N ALA A 208 5.10 -2.25 -7.59
CA ALA A 208 3.65 -2.09 -7.68
C ALA A 208 2.96 -3.00 -8.74
N LEU A 209 3.70 -3.83 -9.48
CA LEU A 209 3.11 -4.75 -10.47
C LEU A 209 2.17 -5.80 -9.87
N PRO A 210 2.47 -6.41 -8.70
CA PRO A 210 1.53 -7.29 -8.02
C PRO A 210 0.21 -6.60 -7.70
N GLU A 211 0.23 -5.38 -7.16
CA GLU A 211 -0.95 -4.60 -6.80
C GLU A 211 -1.79 -4.23 -8.02
N ILE A 212 -1.16 -3.94 -9.16
CA ILE A 212 -1.87 -3.74 -10.44
C ILE A 212 -2.64 -5.01 -10.80
N SER A 213 -2.01 -6.17 -10.69
CA SER A 213 -2.61 -7.45 -11.05
C SER A 213 -3.77 -7.81 -10.13
N THR A 214 -3.54 -7.76 -8.81
CA THR A 214 -4.54 -8.11 -7.79
C THR A 214 -5.70 -7.12 -7.76
N GLY A 215 -5.41 -5.83 -7.87
CA GLY A 215 -6.41 -4.77 -7.90
C GLY A 215 -7.34 -4.88 -9.12
N ILE A 216 -6.79 -5.12 -10.32
CA ILE A 216 -7.60 -5.35 -11.53
C ILE A 216 -8.41 -6.66 -11.39
N ALA A 217 -7.84 -7.72 -10.83
CA ALA A 217 -8.54 -8.98 -10.60
C ALA A 217 -9.71 -8.80 -9.63
N SER A 218 -9.49 -8.12 -8.50
CA SER A 218 -10.51 -7.80 -7.49
C SER A 218 -11.65 -6.96 -8.09
N ALA A 219 -11.32 -5.94 -8.89
CA ALA A 219 -12.33 -5.13 -9.58
C ALA A 219 -13.14 -5.94 -10.61
N LYS A 220 -12.53 -6.89 -11.34
CA LYS A 220 -13.23 -7.77 -12.28
C LYS A 220 -14.22 -8.72 -11.60
N ILE A 221 -13.93 -9.18 -10.39
CA ILE A 221 -14.89 -9.96 -9.58
C ILE A 221 -15.89 -9.07 -8.83
N ARG A 222 -15.84 -7.76 -9.04
CA ARG A 222 -16.69 -6.71 -8.45
C ARG A 222 -16.46 -6.49 -6.95
N ASP A 223 -15.32 -6.90 -6.42
CA ASP A 223 -14.89 -6.54 -5.07
C ASP A 223 -14.03 -5.27 -5.12
N TYR A 224 -14.71 -4.14 -5.31
CA TYR A 224 -14.08 -2.83 -5.43
C TYR A 224 -13.51 -2.34 -4.09
N ASN A 225 -14.13 -2.75 -2.98
CA ASN A 225 -13.64 -2.39 -1.66
C ASN A 225 -12.29 -3.06 -1.39
N MET A 226 -12.13 -4.33 -1.72
CA MET A 226 -10.87 -5.05 -1.63
C MET A 226 -9.79 -4.39 -2.50
N ALA A 227 -10.12 -4.02 -3.75
CA ALA A 227 -9.16 -3.38 -4.66
C ALA A 227 -8.62 -2.04 -4.13
N VAL A 228 -9.44 -1.25 -3.43
CA VAL A 228 -9.02 0.05 -2.86
C VAL A 228 -8.33 -0.14 -1.51
N SER A 229 -8.83 -1.04 -0.65
CA SER A 229 -8.25 -1.32 0.66
C SER A 229 -6.85 -1.92 0.55
N ASP A 230 -6.59 -2.73 -0.47
CA ASP A 230 -5.28 -3.29 -0.79
C ASP A 230 -4.24 -2.18 -0.98
N ILE A 231 -4.61 -1.13 -1.71
CA ILE A 231 -3.73 0.03 -1.95
C ILE A 231 -3.61 0.92 -0.71
N PHE A 232 -4.70 1.31 -0.06
CA PHE A 232 -4.63 2.23 1.08
C PHE A 232 -4.03 1.56 2.32
N GLY A 233 -4.40 0.31 2.58
CA GLY A 233 -3.85 -0.48 3.69
C GLY A 233 -2.36 -0.77 3.50
N GLY A 234 -1.96 -1.18 2.29
CA GLY A 234 -0.56 -1.37 1.91
C GLY A 234 0.24 -0.09 2.06
N ASN A 235 -0.23 1.02 1.48
CA ASN A 235 0.43 2.32 1.59
C ASN A 235 0.57 2.82 3.04
N ALA A 236 -0.39 2.53 3.91
CA ALA A 236 -0.31 2.89 5.33
C ALA A 236 0.74 2.04 6.09
N PHE A 237 1.08 0.86 5.58
CA PHE A 237 2.12 0.00 6.14
C PHE A 237 3.53 0.42 5.71
N LEU A 238 3.73 0.95 4.49
CA LEU A 238 5.07 1.27 3.98
C LEU A 238 5.89 2.18 4.92
N PRO A 239 5.37 3.25 5.53
CA PRO A 239 6.14 4.07 6.47
C PRO A 239 6.54 3.33 7.76
N VAL A 240 5.88 2.23 8.13
CA VAL A 240 6.30 1.37 9.26
C VAL A 240 7.67 0.77 8.99
N LEU A 241 8.01 0.54 7.72
CA LEU A 241 9.30 -0.01 7.30
C LEU A 241 10.48 0.95 7.57
N PHE A 242 10.24 2.25 7.81
CA PHE A 242 11.30 3.17 8.24
C PHE A 242 11.92 2.75 9.57
N MET A 243 11.08 2.35 10.53
CA MET A 243 11.60 1.82 11.80
C MET A 243 12.43 0.55 11.59
N MET A 244 12.00 -0.35 10.71
CA MET A 244 12.75 -1.55 10.38
C MET A 244 14.10 -1.20 9.72
N ALA A 245 14.11 -0.27 8.78
CA ALA A 245 15.32 0.17 8.12
C ALA A 245 16.29 0.89 9.07
N SER A 246 15.79 1.70 10.01
CA SER A 246 16.59 2.34 11.07
C SER A 246 17.25 1.31 11.99
N LEU A 247 16.51 0.28 12.39
CA LEU A 247 17.03 -0.80 13.26
C LEU A 247 18.10 -1.65 12.56
N ILE A 248 17.92 -1.97 11.28
CA ILE A 248 18.86 -2.79 10.49
C ILE A 248 20.10 -1.99 10.13
N GLY A 249 19.94 -0.80 9.56
CA GLY A 249 21.02 0.03 9.07
C GLY A 249 21.83 0.72 10.19
N GLY A 250 21.23 0.87 11.37
CA GLY A 250 21.90 1.39 12.56
C GLY A 250 21.77 2.91 12.77
N ASP A 251 21.19 3.62 11.81
CA ASP A 251 21.00 5.07 11.85
C ASP A 251 19.51 5.41 11.71
N ALA A 252 19.03 6.40 12.46
CA ALA A 252 17.65 6.87 12.35
C ALA A 252 17.40 7.50 10.98
N ILE A 253 16.36 7.02 10.27
CA ILE A 253 16.09 7.45 8.89
C ILE A 253 15.37 8.79 8.84
N LEU A 254 14.34 9.02 9.67
CA LEU A 254 13.49 10.21 9.55
C LEU A 254 14.23 11.54 9.59
N PRO A 255 15.22 11.77 10.49
CA PRO A 255 15.96 13.03 10.50
C PRO A 255 16.88 13.24 9.28
N ASN A 256 17.14 12.17 8.52
CA ASN A 256 18.02 12.21 7.35
C ASN A 256 17.25 12.30 6.03
N LEU A 257 15.92 12.48 6.09
CA LEU A 257 15.08 12.68 4.91
C LEU A 257 15.48 13.95 4.16
N LYS A 258 15.59 13.84 2.84
CA LYS A 258 15.95 14.94 1.93
C LYS A 258 14.68 15.70 1.50
N SER A 259 14.86 16.87 0.91
CA SER A 259 13.76 17.67 0.35
C SER A 259 12.94 16.88 -0.69
N THR A 260 13.59 16.00 -1.45
CA THR A 260 12.95 15.09 -2.43
C THR A 260 12.04 14.06 -1.77
N ASP A 261 12.42 13.56 -0.59
CA ASP A 261 11.62 12.59 0.16
C ASP A 261 10.38 13.24 0.77
N ILE A 262 10.55 14.46 1.30
CA ILE A 262 9.44 15.30 1.78
C ILE A 262 8.48 15.62 0.63
N TYR A 263 9.03 15.91 -0.56
CA TYR A 263 8.24 16.14 -1.77
C TYR A 263 7.42 14.92 -2.16
N LEU A 264 8.03 13.72 -2.23
CA LEU A 264 7.32 12.46 -2.53
C LEU A 264 6.26 12.15 -1.47
N THR A 265 6.55 12.37 -0.18
CA THR A 265 5.59 12.21 0.90
C THR A 265 4.38 13.14 0.72
N THR A 266 4.64 14.41 0.39
CA THR A 266 3.60 15.41 0.13
C THR A 266 2.77 15.05 -1.10
N LEU A 267 3.41 14.54 -2.16
CA LEU A 267 2.71 14.03 -3.35
C LEU A 267 1.79 12.87 -2.97
N GLY A 268 2.25 11.91 -2.17
CA GLY A 268 1.42 10.80 -1.66
C GLY A 268 0.20 11.28 -0.87
N ILE A 269 0.36 12.28 0.01
CA ILE A 269 -0.75 12.91 0.74
C ILE A 269 -1.75 13.53 -0.23
N LEU A 270 -1.26 14.29 -1.22
CA LEU A 270 -2.12 15.00 -2.18
C LEU A 270 -2.93 14.02 -3.03
N LEU A 271 -2.29 12.98 -3.59
CA LEU A 271 -2.96 11.97 -4.41
C LEU A 271 -4.01 11.20 -3.60
N THR A 272 -3.66 10.76 -2.39
CA THR A 272 -4.60 10.10 -1.47
C THR A 272 -5.77 11.02 -1.13
N GLY A 273 -5.50 12.29 -0.83
CA GLY A 273 -6.53 13.29 -0.54
C GLY A 273 -7.53 13.48 -1.68
N ILE A 274 -7.06 13.49 -2.93
CA ILE A 274 -7.93 13.59 -4.12
C ILE A 274 -8.88 12.39 -4.20
N TYR A 275 -8.37 11.17 -4.00
CA TYR A 275 -9.21 9.96 -3.96
C TYR A 275 -10.20 9.98 -2.80
N MET A 276 -9.77 10.45 -1.62
CA MET A 276 -10.66 10.60 -0.46
C MET A 276 -11.83 11.54 -0.76
N VAL A 277 -11.54 12.69 -1.37
CA VAL A 277 -12.57 13.66 -1.82
C VAL A 277 -13.48 13.00 -2.86
N GLY A 278 -12.94 12.27 -3.82
CA GLY A 278 -13.70 11.52 -4.83
C GLY A 278 -14.68 10.53 -4.21
N MET A 279 -14.21 9.75 -3.20
CA MET A 279 -15.07 8.81 -2.47
C MET A 279 -16.17 9.47 -1.66
N VAL A 280 -15.92 10.67 -1.10
CA VAL A 280 -16.93 11.43 -0.35
C VAL A 280 -17.96 12.07 -1.29
N LEU A 281 -17.54 12.62 -2.42
CA LEU A 281 -18.41 13.30 -3.38
C LEU A 281 -19.26 12.34 -4.23
N HIS A 282 -18.91 11.06 -4.32
CA HIS A 282 -19.65 10.02 -5.07
C HIS A 282 -20.00 10.44 -6.52
N SER A 283 -19.10 11.14 -7.20
CA SER A 283 -19.36 11.66 -8.55
C SER A 283 -19.54 10.50 -9.54
N LYS A 284 -20.62 10.57 -10.35
CA LYS A 284 -20.87 9.61 -11.45
C LYS A 284 -20.18 9.99 -12.75
N LYS A 285 -19.57 11.18 -12.80
CA LYS A 285 -18.98 11.71 -14.04
C LYS A 285 -17.70 10.94 -14.38
N GLN A 286 -17.60 10.48 -15.61
CA GLN A 286 -16.43 9.77 -16.14
C GLN A 286 -15.85 10.53 -17.34
N PHE A 287 -14.54 10.49 -17.45
CA PHE A 287 -13.77 10.98 -18.58
C PHE A 287 -12.86 9.85 -19.10
N TYR A 288 -12.96 9.48 -20.37
CA TYR A 288 -12.20 8.36 -20.96
C TYR A 288 -12.22 7.05 -20.13
N ARG A 289 -13.40 6.64 -19.61
CA ARG A 289 -13.63 5.44 -18.79
C ARG A 289 -13.06 5.49 -17.36
N MET A 290 -12.55 6.61 -16.91
CA MET A 290 -12.08 6.82 -15.54
C MET A 290 -12.90 7.91 -14.85
N GLY A 291 -12.97 7.89 -13.54
CA GLY A 291 -13.58 8.96 -12.74
C GLY A 291 -12.83 10.29 -12.92
N ILE A 292 -13.49 11.39 -12.64
CA ILE A 292 -12.84 12.71 -12.66
C ILE A 292 -11.71 12.76 -11.63
N ASP A 293 -11.90 12.15 -10.48
CA ASP A 293 -10.91 11.98 -9.42
C ASP A 293 -9.67 11.21 -9.91
N SER A 294 -9.86 10.08 -10.59
CA SER A 294 -8.78 9.31 -11.22
C SER A 294 -8.03 10.15 -12.27
N PHE A 295 -8.76 10.94 -13.07
CA PHE A 295 -8.16 11.83 -14.07
C PHE A 295 -7.31 12.93 -13.42
N ILE A 296 -7.82 13.55 -12.34
CA ILE A 296 -7.08 14.57 -11.59
C ILE A 296 -5.83 13.95 -10.95
N VAL A 297 -5.93 12.77 -10.35
CA VAL A 297 -4.77 12.04 -9.77
C VAL A 297 -3.70 11.79 -10.82
N LEU A 298 -4.09 11.34 -12.04
CA LEU A 298 -3.15 11.12 -13.12
C LEU A 298 -2.39 12.41 -13.51
N ILE A 299 -3.10 13.52 -13.66
CA ILE A 299 -2.49 14.82 -13.99
C ILE A 299 -1.55 15.28 -12.86
N VAL A 300 -2.01 15.23 -11.62
CA VAL A 300 -1.22 15.65 -10.46
C VAL A 300 0.02 14.77 -10.31
N TYR A 301 -0.09 13.47 -10.54
CA TYR A 301 1.06 12.57 -10.52
C TYR A 301 2.10 12.92 -11.60
N ILE A 302 1.67 13.16 -12.85
CA ILE A 302 2.57 13.53 -13.95
C ILE A 302 3.29 14.85 -13.62
N ILE A 303 2.54 15.87 -13.16
CA ILE A 303 3.13 17.15 -12.75
C ILE A 303 4.08 16.95 -11.55
N GLY A 304 3.69 16.12 -10.58
CA GLY A 304 4.48 15.80 -9.40
C GLY A 304 5.80 15.12 -9.75
N ILE A 305 5.79 14.13 -10.62
CA ILE A 305 7.03 13.48 -11.07
C ILE A 305 7.90 14.44 -11.88
N TRP A 306 7.30 15.27 -12.76
CA TRP A 306 8.06 16.30 -13.46
C TRP A 306 8.71 17.29 -12.49
N GLY A 307 7.98 17.71 -11.44
CA GLY A 307 8.54 18.55 -10.37
C GLY A 307 9.69 17.87 -9.62
N LEU A 308 9.62 16.55 -9.36
CA LEU A 308 10.70 15.79 -8.73
C LEU A 308 12.01 15.89 -9.55
N PHE A 309 11.92 15.76 -10.89
CA PHE A 309 13.07 15.90 -11.78
C PHE A 309 13.69 17.31 -11.77
N THR A 310 12.95 18.34 -11.37
CA THR A 310 13.48 19.71 -11.28
C THR A 310 14.14 20.00 -9.93
N LEU A 311 13.95 19.14 -8.93
CA LEU A 311 14.54 19.28 -7.58
C LEU A 311 15.91 18.60 -7.45
N ILE A 312 16.29 17.79 -8.41
CA ILE A 312 17.52 16.99 -8.45
C ILE A 312 18.46 17.57 -9.49
#